data_2e978324846127a00c289e8b30b36524
#
_entry.id   2e978324846127a00c289e8b30b36524
#
_cell.length_a   1.000
_cell.length_b   1.000
_cell.length_c   1.000
_cell.angle_alpha   90.00
_cell.angle_beta   90.00
_cell.angle_gamma   90.00
#
_symmetry.space_group_name_H-M   'P 1'
#
loop_
_entity.id
_entity.type
_entity.pdbx_description
1 polymer ?
#
loop_
_entity_poly.entity_id
_entity_poly.type
_entity_poly.pdbx_seq_one_letter_code
_entity_poly.pdbx_strand_id
1 'polypeptide(L)'
;FLQFAVWGSYLTSMGTYLFSIGMEGHIGMFYAMQGIVSLFMPALMGIVADRWVPAQKLLSFCHIIAALFMAAAGYYGMTTYSIDGQCATDFATLFTLYSCSVAFYMPTLALSNSVAYSGLERARMDTVKVFPPIRTLGTIGFILMMWFVDLMGFQDNYNQFFACSGVG
;
A
#
# COMPACT_ATOMS: atom_id res chain seq x y z
N PHE A 1 -3.64 1.38 -12.76
CA PHE A 1 -4.40 2.40 -12.06
C PHE A 1 -4.59 2.02 -10.60
N LEU A 2 -5.39 0.99 -10.27
CA LEU A 2 -5.72 0.57 -8.89
C LEU A 2 -4.47 0.30 -8.03
N GLN A 3 -3.46 -0.37 -8.59
CA GLN A 3 -2.19 -0.65 -7.91
C GLN A 3 -1.57 0.60 -7.26
N PHE A 4 -1.60 1.74 -7.93
CA PHE A 4 -1.04 2.99 -7.43
C PHE A 4 -2.06 3.82 -6.64
N ALA A 5 -3.36 3.61 -6.86
CA ALA A 5 -4.42 4.19 -6.06
C ALA A 5 -4.33 3.71 -4.60
N VAL A 6 -4.10 2.41 -4.39
CA VAL A 6 -3.83 1.84 -3.05
C VAL A 6 -2.67 2.58 -2.37
N TRP A 7 -1.58 2.78 -3.09
CA TRP A 7 -0.41 3.48 -2.53
C TRP A 7 -0.70 4.96 -2.22
N GLY A 8 -1.41 5.65 -3.11
CA GLY A 8 -1.82 7.04 -2.93
C GLY A 8 -2.76 7.26 -1.75
N SER A 9 -3.49 6.23 -1.32
CA SER A 9 -4.46 6.35 -0.23
C SER A 9 -3.85 6.51 1.16
N TYR A 10 -2.62 6.04 1.37
CA TYR A 10 -2.00 6.09 2.70
C TYR A 10 -0.59 6.70 2.72
N LEU A 11 0.14 6.69 1.61
CA LEU A 11 1.56 7.07 1.61
C LEU A 11 1.78 8.49 2.12
N THR A 12 1.01 9.45 1.62
CA THR A 12 1.16 10.87 1.99
C THR A 12 0.41 11.22 3.28
N SER A 13 -0.72 10.58 3.53
CA SER A 13 -1.58 10.85 4.68
C SER A 13 -1.13 10.15 5.98
N MET A 14 -0.29 9.12 5.88
CA MET A 14 0.22 8.40 7.06
C MET A 14 0.95 9.32 8.04
N GLY A 15 1.76 10.26 7.53
CA GLY A 15 2.45 11.24 8.38
C GLY A 15 1.49 12.14 9.14
N THR A 16 0.45 12.63 8.48
CA THR A 16 -0.60 13.47 9.08
C THR A 16 -1.38 12.71 10.14
N TYR A 17 -1.73 11.44 9.86
CA TYR A 17 -2.38 10.57 10.83
C TYR A 17 -1.54 10.33 12.08
N LEU A 18 -0.26 9.98 11.91
CA LEU A 18 0.66 9.77 13.05
C LEU A 18 0.84 11.04 13.88
N PHE A 19 0.84 12.21 13.24
CA PHE A 19 0.86 13.49 13.92
C PHE A 19 -0.43 13.71 14.72
N SER A 20 -1.60 13.42 14.15
CA SER A 20 -2.90 13.60 14.83
C SER A 20 -3.08 12.73 16.07
N ILE A 21 -2.43 11.55 16.12
CA ILE A 21 -2.46 10.64 17.28
C ILE A 21 -1.28 10.83 18.25
N GLY A 22 -0.47 11.90 18.06
CA GLY A 22 0.65 12.21 18.97
C GLY A 22 1.89 11.33 18.79
N MET A 23 2.04 10.64 17.64
CA MET A 23 3.17 9.77 17.30
C MET A 23 4.16 10.40 16.30
N GLU A 24 4.28 11.72 16.31
CA GLU A 24 5.14 12.48 15.41
C GLU A 24 6.61 12.04 15.42
N GLY A 25 7.14 11.69 16.60
CA GLY A 25 8.52 11.17 16.73
C GLY A 25 8.78 9.83 16.04
N HIS A 26 7.73 9.10 15.66
CA HIS A 26 7.83 7.78 15.03
C HIS A 26 7.56 7.76 13.54
N ILE A 27 7.19 8.90 12.93
CA ILE A 27 6.89 9.01 11.48
C ILE A 27 8.05 8.47 10.64
N GLY A 28 9.29 8.84 10.98
CA GLY A 28 10.47 8.35 10.28
C GLY A 28 10.63 6.83 10.30
N MET A 29 10.19 6.14 11.36
CA MET A 29 10.28 4.67 11.47
C MET A 29 9.30 3.98 10.50
N PHE A 30 8.08 4.50 10.33
CA PHE A 30 7.10 3.97 9.38
C PHE A 30 7.60 4.07 7.94
N TYR A 31 8.17 5.21 7.55
CA TYR A 31 8.73 5.39 6.21
C TYR A 31 10.04 4.61 6.01
N ALA A 32 10.89 4.53 7.01
CA ALA A 32 12.11 3.71 6.96
C ALA A 32 11.78 2.23 6.78
N MET A 33 10.77 1.71 7.50
CA MET A 33 10.31 0.33 7.36
C MET A 33 9.83 0.04 5.94
N GLN A 34 9.06 0.96 5.35
CA GLN A 34 8.64 0.85 3.95
C GLN A 34 9.84 0.80 2.99
N GLY A 35 10.85 1.64 3.21
CA GLY A 35 12.09 1.64 2.42
C GLY A 35 12.85 0.32 2.52
N ILE A 36 13.04 -0.20 3.73
CA ILE A 36 13.73 -1.47 4.00
C ILE A 36 12.99 -2.63 3.32
N VAL A 37 11.67 -2.71 3.52
CA VAL A 37 10.83 -3.75 2.94
C VAL A 37 10.85 -3.70 1.41
N SER A 38 10.82 -2.51 0.82
CA SER A 38 10.87 -2.34 -0.64
C SER A 38 12.18 -2.79 -1.28
N LEU A 39 13.24 -2.89 -0.50
CA LEU A 39 14.54 -3.38 -0.97
C LEU A 39 14.59 -4.91 -1.07
N PHE A 40 14.04 -5.62 -0.08
CA PHE A 40 14.20 -7.08 0.04
C PHE A 40 12.99 -7.87 -0.47
N MET A 41 11.79 -7.43 -0.16
CA MET A 41 10.57 -8.21 -0.42
C MET A 41 10.26 -8.41 -1.91
N PRO A 42 10.48 -7.45 -2.83
CA PRO A 42 10.29 -7.69 -4.27
C PRO A 42 11.20 -8.78 -4.81
N ALA A 43 12.46 -8.85 -4.35
CA ALA A 43 13.40 -9.88 -4.77
C ALA A 43 12.97 -11.28 -4.27
N LEU A 44 12.56 -11.39 -3.00
CA LEU A 44 12.05 -12.64 -2.43
C LEU A 44 10.81 -13.14 -3.16
N MET A 45 9.82 -12.27 -3.36
CA MET A 45 8.59 -12.63 -4.06
C MET A 45 8.79 -12.87 -5.55
N GLY A 46 9.80 -12.24 -6.17
CA GLY A 46 10.24 -12.55 -7.53
C GLY A 46 10.71 -14.00 -7.64
N ILE A 47 11.57 -14.45 -6.71
CA ILE A 47 12.02 -15.86 -6.67
C ILE A 47 10.85 -16.83 -6.52
N VAL A 48 9.88 -16.49 -5.67
CA VAL A 48 8.67 -17.30 -5.47
C VAL A 48 7.84 -17.37 -6.76
N ALA A 49 7.67 -16.24 -7.44
CA ALA A 49 6.94 -16.15 -8.70
C ALA A 49 7.60 -16.95 -9.82
N ASP A 50 8.93 -16.95 -9.88
CA ASP A 50 9.68 -17.65 -10.93
C ASP A 50 9.72 -19.17 -10.74
N ARG A 51 9.67 -19.64 -9.48
CA ARG A 51 9.88 -21.06 -9.16
C ARG A 51 8.63 -21.84 -8.80
N TRP A 52 7.67 -21.21 -8.11
CA TRP A 52 6.61 -21.98 -7.43
C TRP A 52 5.19 -21.52 -7.79
N VAL A 53 4.95 -20.23 -7.94
CA VAL A 53 3.58 -19.72 -8.10
C VAL A 53 3.53 -18.71 -9.25
N PRO A 54 2.59 -18.83 -10.20
CA PRO A 54 2.45 -17.84 -11.27
C PRO A 54 2.28 -16.42 -10.70
N ALA A 55 3.01 -15.44 -11.26
CA ALA A 55 3.06 -14.07 -10.79
C ALA A 55 1.65 -13.44 -10.57
N GLN A 56 0.68 -13.80 -11.42
CA GLN A 56 -0.71 -13.31 -11.30
C GLN A 56 -1.39 -13.79 -10.01
N LYS A 57 -1.21 -15.07 -9.63
CA LYS A 57 -1.79 -15.63 -8.40
C LYS A 57 -1.10 -15.07 -7.16
N LEU A 58 0.23 -14.95 -7.24
CA LEU A 58 1.03 -14.37 -6.16
C LEU A 58 0.67 -12.90 -5.93
N LEU A 59 0.46 -12.13 -7.01
CA LEU A 59 0.00 -10.75 -6.96
C LEU A 59 -1.33 -10.63 -6.20
N SER A 60 -2.33 -11.43 -6.57
CA SER A 60 -3.64 -11.43 -5.90
C SER A 60 -3.53 -11.84 -4.42
N PHE A 61 -2.72 -12.84 -4.11
CA PHE A 61 -2.50 -13.30 -2.74
C PHE A 61 -1.86 -12.20 -1.87
N CYS A 62 -0.84 -11.53 -2.39
CA CYS A 62 -0.17 -10.43 -1.70
C CYS A 62 -1.12 -9.25 -1.46
N HIS A 63 -1.97 -8.90 -2.44
CA HIS A 63 -2.97 -7.85 -2.26
C HIS A 63 -3.99 -8.17 -1.17
N ILE A 64 -4.53 -9.38 -1.17
CA ILE A 64 -5.52 -9.81 -0.15
C ILE A 64 -4.89 -9.72 1.25
N ILE A 65 -3.68 -10.23 1.44
CA ILE A 65 -3.01 -10.18 2.75
C ILE A 65 -2.72 -8.74 3.15
N ALA A 66 -2.18 -7.92 2.25
CA ALA A 66 -1.89 -6.52 2.52
C ALA A 66 -3.15 -5.75 2.91
N ALA A 67 -4.28 -5.97 2.20
CA ALA A 67 -5.56 -5.35 2.47
C ALA A 67 -6.12 -5.78 3.85
N LEU A 68 -6.00 -7.06 4.21
CA LEU A 68 -6.44 -7.57 5.52
C LEU A 68 -5.67 -6.92 6.68
N PHE A 69 -4.35 -6.82 6.58
CA PHE A 69 -3.54 -6.15 7.60
C PHE A 69 -3.83 -4.65 7.68
N MET A 70 -4.09 -4.00 6.54
CA MET A 70 -4.45 -2.58 6.53
C MET A 70 -5.85 -2.36 7.11
N ALA A 71 -6.82 -3.24 6.84
CA ALA A 71 -8.14 -3.22 7.49
C ALA A 71 -8.03 -3.44 8.99
N ALA A 72 -7.17 -4.37 9.43
CA ALA A 72 -6.90 -4.60 10.86
C ALA A 72 -6.28 -3.36 11.52
N ALA A 73 -5.37 -2.66 10.85
CA ALA A 73 -4.81 -1.40 11.34
C ALA A 73 -5.89 -0.31 11.45
N GLY A 74 -6.79 -0.22 10.46
CA GLY A 74 -7.94 0.69 10.50
C GLY A 74 -8.91 0.37 11.64
N TYR A 75 -9.23 -0.91 11.84
CA TYR A 75 -10.07 -1.36 12.95
C TYR A 75 -9.42 -1.08 14.31
N TYR A 76 -8.13 -1.32 14.43
CA TYR A 76 -7.37 -0.99 15.63
C TYR A 76 -7.38 0.51 15.90
N GLY A 77 -7.12 1.36 14.90
CA GLY A 77 -7.24 2.81 15.02
C GLY A 77 -8.64 3.28 15.43
N MET A 78 -9.68 2.64 14.89
CA MET A 78 -11.07 2.93 15.27
C MET A 78 -11.37 2.59 16.73
N THR A 79 -10.89 1.46 17.22
CA THR A 79 -11.16 0.99 18.61
C THR A 79 -10.37 1.74 19.67
N THR A 80 -9.21 2.30 19.28
CA THR A 80 -8.32 3.06 20.20
C THR A 80 -8.53 4.58 20.11
N TYR A 81 -9.38 5.03 19.18
CA TYR A 81 -9.74 6.43 19.05
C TYR A 81 -10.70 6.82 20.18
N SER A 82 -10.24 7.61 21.16
CA SER A 82 -11.07 8.12 22.24
C SER A 82 -11.68 9.46 21.88
N ILE A 83 -12.96 9.65 22.20
CA ILE A 83 -13.70 10.91 22.00
C ILE A 83 -13.10 12.07 22.85
N ASP A 84 -12.35 11.73 23.91
CA ASP A 84 -11.72 12.71 24.80
C ASP A 84 -10.31 13.17 24.34
N GLY A 85 -9.93 12.89 23.08
CA GLY A 85 -8.69 13.40 22.49
C GLY A 85 -7.40 12.71 22.94
N GLN A 86 -7.48 11.67 23.77
CA GLN A 86 -6.35 10.82 24.11
C GLN A 86 -6.44 9.53 23.30
N CYS A 87 -5.63 9.43 22.23
CA CYS A 87 -5.48 8.18 21.51
C CYS A 87 -4.69 7.18 22.36
N ALA A 88 -5.34 6.06 22.72
CA ALA A 88 -4.71 4.93 23.40
C ALA A 88 -4.03 3.98 22.41
N THR A 89 -3.65 4.48 21.22
CA THR A 89 -3.04 3.67 20.16
C THR A 89 -1.62 3.30 20.57
N ASP A 90 -1.35 2.00 20.75
CA ASP A 90 -0.02 1.50 21.04
C ASP A 90 0.82 1.49 19.74
N PHE A 91 2.02 2.07 19.82
CA PHE A 91 2.96 2.14 18.72
C PHE A 91 3.30 0.75 18.17
N ALA A 92 3.62 -0.22 19.05
CA ALA A 92 4.09 -1.53 18.61
C ALA A 92 3.03 -2.28 17.81
N THR A 93 1.77 -2.20 18.23
CA THR A 93 0.65 -2.86 17.53
C THR A 93 0.39 -2.21 16.18
N LEU A 94 0.28 -0.88 16.12
CA LEU A 94 0.05 -0.17 14.86
C LEU A 94 1.21 -0.38 13.88
N PHE A 95 2.45 -0.26 14.37
CA PHE A 95 3.66 -0.45 13.57
C PHE A 95 3.76 -1.87 13.00
N THR A 96 3.40 -2.89 13.79
CA THR A 96 3.43 -4.29 13.34
C THR A 96 2.39 -4.54 12.25
N LEU A 97 1.15 -4.09 12.43
CA LEU A 97 0.08 -4.25 11.44
C LEU A 97 0.43 -3.53 10.12
N TYR A 98 0.91 -2.31 10.22
CA TYR A 98 1.36 -1.53 9.07
C TYR A 98 2.54 -2.23 8.36
N SER A 99 3.57 -2.64 9.10
CA SER A 99 4.75 -3.30 8.55
C SER A 99 4.41 -4.60 7.83
N CYS A 100 3.51 -5.41 8.39
CA CYS A 100 3.01 -6.63 7.74
C CYS A 100 2.27 -6.29 6.44
N SER A 101 1.38 -5.31 6.45
CA SER A 101 0.69 -4.87 5.24
C SER A 101 1.66 -4.43 4.15
N VAL A 102 2.61 -3.56 4.48
CA VAL A 102 3.61 -3.02 3.55
C VAL A 102 4.54 -4.12 3.03
N ALA A 103 4.90 -5.11 3.86
CA ALA A 103 5.73 -6.24 3.46
C ALA A 103 5.11 -7.05 2.32
N PHE A 104 3.80 -7.24 2.33
CA PHE A 104 3.08 -7.91 1.25
C PHE A 104 2.72 -6.97 0.10
N TYR A 105 2.52 -5.68 0.37
CA TYR A 105 2.17 -4.72 -0.66
C TYR A 105 3.37 -4.33 -1.57
N MET A 106 4.56 -4.10 -1.02
CA MET A 106 5.72 -3.64 -1.82
C MET A 106 6.08 -4.57 -2.98
N PRO A 107 6.10 -5.91 -2.83
CA PRO A 107 6.36 -6.80 -3.95
C PRO A 107 5.33 -6.70 -5.07
N THR A 108 4.08 -6.31 -4.76
CA THR A 108 3.02 -6.22 -5.77
C THR A 108 3.33 -5.17 -6.84
N LEU A 109 4.11 -4.14 -6.52
CA LEU A 109 4.55 -3.13 -7.48
C LEU A 109 5.44 -3.75 -8.58
N ALA A 110 6.37 -4.62 -8.20
CA ALA A 110 7.23 -5.33 -9.15
C ALA A 110 6.45 -6.42 -9.90
N LEU A 111 5.65 -7.21 -9.18
CA LEU A 111 4.82 -8.26 -9.78
C LEU A 111 3.80 -7.71 -10.78
N SER A 112 3.17 -6.58 -10.49
CA SER A 112 2.22 -5.94 -11.41
C SER A 112 2.88 -5.50 -12.71
N ASN A 113 4.11 -4.98 -12.64
CA ASN A 113 4.88 -4.65 -13.82
C ASN A 113 5.23 -5.90 -14.63
N SER A 114 5.69 -6.98 -13.98
CA SER A 114 6.00 -8.26 -14.62
C SER A 114 4.77 -8.85 -15.32
N VAL A 115 3.61 -8.84 -14.65
CA VAL A 115 2.35 -9.30 -15.24
C VAL A 115 1.94 -8.44 -16.44
N ALA A 116 2.12 -7.12 -16.37
CA ALA A 116 1.82 -6.22 -17.47
C ALA A 116 2.73 -6.47 -18.69
N TYR A 117 4.04 -6.64 -18.48
CA TYR A 117 4.97 -6.99 -19.57
C TYR A 117 4.60 -8.32 -20.21
N SER A 118 4.40 -9.37 -19.43
CA SER A 118 3.98 -10.68 -19.93
C SER A 118 2.65 -10.64 -20.70
N GLY A 119 1.72 -9.80 -20.26
CA GLY A 119 0.45 -9.57 -20.97
C GLY A 119 0.65 -8.90 -22.33
N LEU A 120 1.49 -7.88 -22.42
CA LEU A 120 1.79 -7.17 -23.66
C LEU A 120 2.54 -8.07 -24.66
N GLU A 121 3.48 -8.88 -24.19
CA GLU A 121 4.20 -9.86 -25.01
C GLU A 121 3.26 -10.90 -25.60
N ARG A 122 2.35 -11.45 -24.80
CA ARG A 122 1.32 -12.40 -25.26
C ARG A 122 0.38 -11.77 -26.30
N ALA A 123 0.06 -10.50 -26.13
CA ALA A 123 -0.74 -9.73 -27.10
C ALA A 123 0.05 -9.32 -28.34
N ARG A 124 1.35 -9.67 -28.45
CA ARG A 124 2.26 -9.28 -29.54
C ARG A 124 2.35 -7.77 -29.75
N MET A 125 2.23 -7.01 -28.66
CA MET A 125 2.36 -5.55 -28.67
C MET A 125 3.82 -5.15 -28.42
N ASP A 126 4.21 -4.00 -28.97
CA ASP A 126 5.52 -3.39 -28.70
C ASP A 126 5.54 -2.86 -27.26
N THR A 127 6.18 -3.62 -26.35
CA THR A 127 6.23 -3.31 -24.92
C THR A 127 6.89 -1.96 -24.65
N VAL A 128 7.89 -1.57 -25.46
CA VAL A 128 8.61 -0.30 -25.29
C VAL A 128 7.72 0.90 -25.58
N LYS A 129 6.78 0.77 -26.54
CA LYS A 129 5.87 1.86 -26.91
C LYS A 129 4.60 1.89 -26.04
N VAL A 130 4.09 0.72 -25.67
CA VAL A 130 2.76 0.60 -25.03
C VAL A 130 2.84 0.67 -23.50
N PHE A 131 3.92 0.20 -22.87
CA PHE A 131 4.06 0.19 -21.43
C PHE A 131 4.12 1.59 -20.79
N PRO A 132 4.85 2.60 -21.34
CA PRO A 132 4.92 3.92 -20.73
C PRO A 132 3.55 4.61 -20.51
N PRO A 133 2.63 4.66 -21.50
CA PRO A 133 1.31 5.23 -21.26
C PRO A 133 0.48 4.42 -20.24
N ILE A 134 0.61 3.09 -20.20
CA ILE A 134 -0.04 2.27 -19.16
C ILE A 134 0.49 2.64 -17.78
N ARG A 135 1.81 2.86 -17.66
CA ARG A 135 2.45 3.27 -16.41
C ARG A 135 1.98 4.66 -15.95
N THR A 136 1.74 5.59 -16.88
CA THR A 136 1.20 6.92 -16.59
C THR A 136 -0.20 6.88 -15.95
N LEU A 137 -1.04 5.92 -16.36
CA LEU A 137 -2.33 5.68 -15.70
C LEU A 137 -2.17 5.31 -14.21
N GLY A 138 -1.05 4.70 -13.83
CA GLY A 138 -0.71 4.45 -12.43
C GLY A 138 -0.51 5.76 -11.66
N THR A 139 0.25 6.69 -12.21
CA THR A 139 0.46 8.01 -11.59
C THR A 139 -0.85 8.78 -11.43
N ILE A 140 -1.74 8.71 -12.42
CA ILE A 140 -3.07 9.31 -12.33
C ILE A 140 -3.87 8.67 -11.18
N GLY A 141 -3.84 7.33 -11.04
CA GLY A 141 -4.51 6.63 -9.96
C GLY A 141 -3.99 7.05 -8.57
N PHE A 142 -2.67 7.21 -8.44
CA PHE A 142 -2.05 7.72 -7.21
C PHE A 142 -2.55 9.11 -6.84
N ILE A 143 -2.51 10.06 -7.79
CA ILE A 143 -2.92 11.44 -7.55
C ILE A 143 -4.41 11.54 -7.21
N LEU A 144 -5.26 10.86 -7.97
CA LEU A 144 -6.71 10.89 -7.74
C LEU A 144 -7.07 10.32 -6.36
N MET A 145 -6.41 9.24 -5.94
CA MET A 145 -6.70 8.64 -4.64
C MET A 145 -6.15 9.49 -3.49
N MET A 146 -4.98 10.10 -3.66
CA MET A 146 -4.44 11.06 -2.71
C MET A 146 -5.40 12.25 -2.51
N TRP A 147 -5.92 12.83 -3.59
CA TRP A 147 -6.92 13.89 -3.51
C TRP A 147 -8.23 13.42 -2.88
N PHE A 148 -8.67 12.21 -3.19
CA PHE A 148 -9.88 11.64 -2.58
C PHE A 148 -9.74 11.55 -1.06
N VAL A 149 -8.63 11.03 -0.55
CA VAL A 149 -8.36 10.91 0.90
C VAL A 149 -8.31 12.29 1.56
N ASP A 150 -7.70 13.28 0.89
CA ASP A 150 -7.61 14.67 1.39
C ASP A 150 -8.98 15.34 1.42
N LEU A 151 -9.72 15.32 0.31
CA LEU A 151 -11.05 15.95 0.19
C LEU A 151 -12.09 15.32 1.12
N MET A 152 -11.98 14.03 1.43
CA MET A 152 -12.87 13.34 2.36
C MET A 152 -12.46 13.54 3.84
N GLY A 153 -11.35 14.23 4.11
CA GLY A 153 -10.84 14.44 5.47
C GLY A 153 -10.36 13.14 6.15
N PHE A 154 -9.86 12.18 5.35
CA PHE A 154 -9.38 10.90 5.90
C PHE A 154 -7.89 10.92 6.26
N GLN A 155 -7.17 11.99 5.92
CA GLN A 155 -5.71 12.09 6.06
C GLN A 155 -5.23 12.10 7.52
N ASP A 156 -6.04 12.63 8.45
CA ASP A 156 -5.78 12.69 9.89
C ASP A 156 -6.56 11.65 10.70
N ASN A 157 -7.19 10.69 10.00
CA ASN A 157 -8.10 9.73 10.60
C ASN A 157 -7.76 8.28 10.15
N TYR A 158 -8.16 7.29 10.94
CA TYR A 158 -8.02 5.86 10.62
C TYR A 158 -8.79 5.43 9.35
N ASN A 159 -9.73 6.23 8.86
CA ASN A 159 -10.50 5.97 7.64
C ASN A 159 -9.64 5.82 6.38
N GLN A 160 -8.43 6.40 6.34
CA GLN A 160 -7.48 6.18 5.24
C GLN A 160 -7.09 4.71 5.07
N PHE A 161 -7.00 3.95 6.18
CA PHE A 161 -6.68 2.52 6.14
C PHE A 161 -7.81 1.69 5.54
N PHE A 162 -9.07 2.06 5.83
CA PHE A 162 -10.23 1.43 5.20
C PHE A 162 -10.33 1.80 3.72
N ALA A 163 -10.05 3.04 3.33
CA ALA A 163 -9.98 3.44 1.94
C ALA A 163 -8.89 2.66 1.18
N CYS A 164 -7.70 2.51 1.78
CA CYS A 164 -6.61 1.69 1.26
C CYS A 164 -7.01 0.22 1.09
N SER A 165 -7.58 -0.38 2.13
CA SER A 165 -8.03 -1.79 2.11
C SER A 165 -9.18 -2.03 1.13
N GLY A 166 -10.08 -1.06 0.94
CA GLY A 166 -11.21 -1.20 0.02
C GLY A 166 -10.83 -1.11 -1.46
N VAL A 167 -9.70 -0.49 -1.78
CA VAL A 167 -9.17 -0.40 -3.15
C VAL A 167 -8.23 -1.56 -3.47
N GLY A 168 -7.54 -2.12 -2.47
CA GLY A 168 -6.54 -3.20 -2.59
C GLY A 168 -7.15 -4.55 -2.68
#